data_0b16cfc6e4055fc20989bd7c05275a56
#
_entry.id   0b16cfc6e4055fc20989bd7c05275a56
#
_cell.length_a   1.000
_cell.length_b   1.000
_cell.length_c   1.000
_cell.angle_alpha   90.00
_cell.angle_beta   90.00
_cell.angle_gamma   90.00
#
_symmetry.space_group_name_H-M   'P 1'
#
loop_
_entity.id
_entity.type
_entity.pdbx_description
1 polymer ?
#
loop_
_entity_poly.entity_id
_entity_poly.type
_entity_poly.pdbx_seq_one_letter_code
_entity_poly.pdbx_strand_id
1 'polypeptide(L)'
;MKKQKLHGKTIKIFGPPGTGKTHQLLERIKWFIKSGVHPSQIAYFSFTNKAVDETIMRLKLALPDYTEDDFPYFSTIHSFARRQFAQIPVLDPTDDMLQFHSDYGTIKINAARGFEDQKVFNNWSLQIYDRARNTKQDPVHLYKQQDRKEVRLAQFQSIITAYENFKTFEVEPGRREKDRLDFTDMIEKFIKEGKCPELKVLMVDEAQDLTPLQWDLVAKLANHTRKIYLAGDDDQAIYEWNGADADFFIHFPGKVKVLKQSRRIPGRVHYFSKLLMLPAEGFRQEKEFNARNSEGSITTYTSLKHIDFNLNESW
;
A
#
# COMPACT_ATOMS: atom_id res chain seq x y z
N MET A 1 -21.60 -6.79 -1.03
CA MET A 1 -21.12 -8.17 -1.32
C MET A 1 -21.43 -9.08 -0.15
N LYS A 2 -21.86 -10.33 -0.38
CA LYS A 2 -22.16 -11.22 0.75
C LYS A 2 -20.84 -11.64 1.42
N LYS A 3 -20.57 -11.16 2.65
CA LYS A 3 -19.37 -11.46 3.46
C LYS A 3 -19.05 -12.97 3.50
N GLN A 4 -20.05 -13.84 3.53
CA GLN A 4 -19.93 -15.28 3.49
C GLN A 4 -19.21 -15.85 2.24
N LYS A 5 -19.45 -15.26 1.05
CA LYS A 5 -18.82 -15.70 -0.22
C LYS A 5 -17.32 -15.40 -0.25
N LEU A 6 -16.88 -14.32 0.37
CA LEU A 6 -15.46 -13.98 0.51
C LEU A 6 -14.75 -14.87 1.52
N HIS A 7 -15.39 -15.16 2.66
CA HIS A 7 -14.78 -15.95 3.74
C HIS A 7 -14.31 -17.33 3.27
N GLY A 8 -15.09 -18.01 2.41
CA GLY A 8 -14.74 -19.35 1.91
C GLY A 8 -13.56 -19.38 0.91
N LYS A 9 -13.18 -18.23 0.33
CA LYS A 9 -12.13 -18.16 -0.68
C LYS A 9 -10.91 -17.33 -0.27
N THR A 10 -10.94 -16.69 0.90
CA THR A 10 -9.88 -15.83 1.40
C THR A 10 -9.10 -16.49 2.53
N ILE A 11 -7.78 -16.40 2.46
CA ILE A 11 -6.84 -16.77 3.52
C ILE A 11 -6.04 -15.53 3.89
N LYS A 12 -6.13 -15.13 5.16
CA LYS A 12 -5.33 -14.05 5.75
C LYS A 12 -4.14 -14.69 6.45
N ILE A 13 -2.94 -14.27 6.05
CA ILE A 13 -1.67 -14.76 6.59
C ILE A 13 -1.09 -13.67 7.47
N PHE A 14 -1.21 -13.82 8.76
CA PHE A 14 -0.57 -12.95 9.74
C PHE A 14 0.81 -13.50 10.08
N GLY A 15 1.80 -12.65 10.02
CA GLY A 15 3.16 -13.06 10.31
C GLY A 15 4.03 -11.94 10.81
N PRO A 16 4.48 -12.01 12.07
CA PRO A 16 5.50 -11.11 12.60
C PRO A 16 6.77 -11.03 11.74
N PRO A 17 7.66 -10.06 12.00
CA PRO A 17 8.85 -9.89 11.18
C PRO A 17 9.66 -11.18 11.02
N GLY A 18 10.08 -11.48 9.79
CA GLY A 18 10.92 -12.62 9.49
C GLY A 18 10.25 -14.01 9.55
N THR A 19 8.93 -14.06 9.65
CA THR A 19 8.19 -15.35 9.64
C THR A 19 7.95 -15.93 8.24
N GLY A 20 8.30 -15.17 7.19
CA GLY A 20 8.24 -15.63 5.79
C GLY A 20 6.88 -15.44 5.12
N LYS A 21 6.17 -14.34 5.39
CA LYS A 21 4.91 -13.96 4.72
C LYS A 21 5.04 -14.01 3.20
N THR A 22 5.93 -13.22 2.63
CA THR A 22 6.20 -13.16 1.18
C THR A 22 6.63 -14.53 0.62
N HIS A 23 7.44 -15.28 1.36
CA HIS A 23 7.82 -16.64 0.98
C HIS A 23 6.60 -17.58 0.87
N GLN A 24 5.66 -17.50 1.80
CA GLN A 24 4.41 -18.28 1.75
C GLN A 24 3.56 -17.90 0.52
N LEU A 25 3.50 -16.62 0.16
CA LEU A 25 2.81 -16.18 -1.07
C LEU A 25 3.52 -16.74 -2.31
N LEU A 26 4.85 -16.64 -2.40
CA LEU A 26 5.67 -17.19 -3.48
C LEU A 26 5.44 -18.70 -3.68
N GLU A 27 5.47 -19.49 -2.59
CA GLU A 27 5.20 -20.93 -2.64
C GLU A 27 3.79 -21.23 -3.16
N ARG A 28 2.79 -20.40 -2.80
CA ARG A 28 1.43 -20.53 -3.31
C ARG A 28 1.35 -20.20 -4.81
N ILE A 29 2.05 -19.16 -5.28
CA ILE A 29 2.12 -18.81 -6.70
C ILE A 29 2.70 -20.00 -7.47
N LYS A 30 3.86 -20.53 -7.06
CA LYS A 30 4.49 -21.70 -7.69
C LYS A 30 3.56 -22.90 -7.74
N TRP A 31 2.85 -23.15 -6.64
CA TRP A 31 1.88 -24.24 -6.58
C TRP A 31 0.73 -24.06 -7.57
N PHE A 32 0.16 -22.87 -7.68
CA PHE A 32 -0.92 -22.57 -8.65
C PHE A 32 -0.45 -22.75 -10.08
N ILE A 33 0.72 -22.25 -10.41
CA ILE A 33 1.29 -22.39 -11.77
C ILE A 33 1.52 -23.86 -12.11
N LYS A 34 2.14 -24.62 -11.22
CA LYS A 34 2.33 -26.08 -11.38
C LYS A 34 0.99 -26.85 -11.45
N SER A 35 -0.09 -26.30 -10.91
CA SER A 35 -1.45 -26.87 -10.98
C SER A 35 -2.22 -26.42 -12.24
N GLY A 36 -1.57 -25.78 -13.22
CA GLY A 36 -2.15 -25.38 -14.50
C GLY A 36 -2.84 -24.00 -14.49
N VAL A 37 -2.59 -23.14 -13.48
CA VAL A 37 -3.03 -21.75 -13.54
C VAL A 37 -1.98 -20.94 -14.27
N HIS A 38 -2.34 -20.31 -15.38
CA HIS A 38 -1.41 -19.45 -16.11
C HIS A 38 -1.06 -18.21 -15.27
N PRO A 39 0.21 -17.74 -15.25
CA PRO A 39 0.61 -16.56 -14.46
C PRO A 39 -0.23 -15.32 -14.71
N SER A 40 -0.69 -15.08 -15.94
CA SER A 40 -1.59 -13.96 -16.28
C SER A 40 -2.98 -14.03 -15.62
N GLN A 41 -3.31 -15.15 -14.95
CA GLN A 41 -4.53 -15.29 -14.16
C GLN A 41 -4.28 -15.10 -12.65
N ILE A 42 -3.06 -14.69 -12.30
CA ILE A 42 -2.64 -14.40 -10.92
C ILE A 42 -2.29 -12.91 -10.82
N ALA A 43 -2.95 -12.19 -9.91
CA ALA A 43 -2.53 -10.87 -9.50
C ALA A 43 -1.75 -10.97 -8.19
N TYR A 44 -0.60 -10.31 -8.14
CA TYR A 44 0.21 -10.14 -6.93
C TYR A 44 0.49 -8.66 -6.73
N PHE A 45 0.05 -8.13 -5.60
CA PHE A 45 0.29 -6.75 -5.23
C PHE A 45 1.25 -6.67 -4.05
N SER A 46 2.22 -5.77 -4.15
CA SER A 46 3.10 -5.38 -3.06
C SER A 46 3.15 -3.86 -2.95
N PHE A 47 3.68 -3.37 -1.84
CA PHE A 47 3.74 -1.94 -1.56
C PHE A 47 4.73 -1.20 -2.46
N THR A 48 5.87 -1.82 -2.83
CA THR A 48 6.92 -1.20 -3.64
C THR A 48 7.19 -1.98 -4.94
N ASN A 49 7.65 -1.27 -5.98
CA ASN A 49 8.07 -1.89 -7.23
C ASN A 49 9.26 -2.84 -6.99
N LYS A 50 10.22 -2.46 -6.14
CA LYS A 50 11.37 -3.31 -5.78
C LYS A 50 10.95 -4.67 -5.22
N ALA A 51 9.93 -4.72 -4.36
CA ALA A 51 9.41 -5.97 -3.81
C ALA A 51 8.70 -6.83 -4.88
N VAL A 52 8.04 -6.18 -5.84
CA VAL A 52 7.45 -6.85 -7.01
C VAL A 52 8.55 -7.46 -7.88
N ASP A 53 9.57 -6.69 -8.24
CA ASP A 53 10.69 -7.12 -9.08
C ASP A 53 11.45 -8.28 -8.44
N GLU A 54 11.71 -8.21 -7.14
CA GLU A 54 12.32 -9.30 -6.37
C GLU A 54 11.45 -10.57 -6.42
N THR A 55 10.15 -10.43 -6.32
CA THR A 55 9.20 -11.55 -6.41
C THR A 55 9.23 -12.19 -7.80
N ILE A 56 9.19 -11.40 -8.87
CA ILE A 56 9.29 -11.88 -10.27
C ILE A 56 10.63 -12.57 -10.48
N MET A 57 11.74 -11.98 -10.04
CA MET A 57 13.07 -12.57 -10.16
C MET A 57 13.14 -13.96 -9.50
N ARG A 58 12.61 -14.09 -8.27
CA ARG A 58 12.58 -15.38 -7.56
C ARG A 58 11.68 -16.40 -8.24
N LEU A 59 10.59 -15.98 -8.88
CA LEU A 59 9.72 -16.87 -9.66
C LEU A 59 10.39 -17.34 -10.92
N LYS A 60 11.07 -16.46 -11.69
CA LYS A 60 11.83 -16.84 -12.90
C LYS A 60 12.93 -17.86 -12.60
N LEU A 61 13.64 -17.72 -11.47
CA LEU A 61 14.62 -18.72 -11.04
C LEU A 61 13.99 -20.09 -10.73
N ALA A 62 12.78 -20.11 -10.22
CA ALA A 62 12.08 -21.36 -9.84
C ALA A 62 11.22 -21.96 -10.97
N LEU A 63 10.91 -21.17 -12.00
CA LEU A 63 10.03 -21.50 -13.12
C LEU A 63 10.65 -20.92 -14.40
N PRO A 64 11.74 -21.53 -14.90
CA PRO A 64 12.53 -20.98 -16.00
C PRO A 64 11.80 -20.91 -17.36
N ASP A 65 10.69 -21.64 -17.50
CA ASP A 65 9.85 -21.62 -18.71
C ASP A 65 9.04 -20.31 -18.85
N TYR A 66 9.01 -19.45 -17.83
CA TYR A 66 8.25 -18.21 -17.83
C TYR A 66 9.17 -16.98 -17.86
N THR A 67 8.75 -15.97 -18.59
CA THR A 67 9.38 -14.66 -18.68
C THR A 67 8.67 -13.63 -17.79
N GLU A 68 9.17 -12.40 -17.70
CA GLU A 68 8.52 -11.33 -16.99
C GLU A 68 7.15 -10.94 -17.57
N ASP A 69 7.02 -11.02 -18.90
CA ASP A 69 5.79 -10.71 -19.62
C ASP A 69 4.63 -11.66 -19.28
N ASP A 70 4.94 -12.85 -18.77
CA ASP A 70 3.93 -13.80 -18.31
C ASP A 70 3.25 -13.38 -17.01
N PHE A 71 3.83 -12.40 -16.26
CA PHE A 71 3.33 -11.90 -14.99
C PHE A 71 2.71 -10.48 -15.09
N PRO A 72 1.73 -10.22 -15.99
CA PRO A 72 1.26 -8.87 -16.29
C PRO A 72 0.57 -8.17 -15.11
N TYR A 73 0.13 -8.90 -14.08
CA TYR A 73 -0.58 -8.37 -12.92
C TYR A 73 0.22 -8.47 -11.62
N PHE A 74 1.55 -8.60 -11.75
CA PHE A 74 2.47 -8.43 -10.62
C PHE A 74 2.92 -6.98 -10.62
N SER A 75 2.46 -6.21 -9.64
CA SER A 75 2.71 -4.76 -9.62
C SER A 75 2.33 -4.15 -8.27
N THR A 76 2.58 -2.85 -8.11
CA THR A 76 1.89 -2.06 -7.08
C THR A 76 0.42 -1.83 -7.48
N ILE A 77 -0.44 -1.51 -6.50
CA ILE A 77 -1.86 -1.21 -6.75
C ILE A 77 -2.02 -0.02 -7.72
N HIS A 78 -1.17 1.01 -7.57
CA HIS A 78 -1.18 2.17 -8.46
C HIS A 78 -0.81 1.79 -9.90
N SER A 79 0.27 1.03 -10.08
CA SER A 79 0.69 0.55 -11.40
C SER A 79 -0.37 -0.32 -12.06
N PHE A 80 -1.06 -1.16 -11.29
CA PHE A 80 -2.18 -1.96 -11.80
C PHE A 80 -3.34 -1.08 -12.27
N ALA A 81 -3.79 -0.13 -11.44
CA ALA A 81 -4.87 0.78 -11.79
C ALA A 81 -4.54 1.63 -13.02
N ARG A 82 -3.29 2.10 -13.12
CA ARG A 82 -2.77 2.94 -14.20
C ARG A 82 -2.85 2.28 -15.57
N ARG A 83 -2.61 0.96 -15.66
CA ARG A 83 -2.49 0.24 -16.96
C ARG A 83 -3.68 0.42 -17.89
N GLN A 84 -4.90 0.49 -17.35
CA GLN A 84 -6.10 0.64 -18.19
C GLN A 84 -6.32 2.07 -18.69
N PHE A 85 -5.60 3.02 -18.15
CA PHE A 85 -5.71 4.45 -18.47
C PHE A 85 -4.37 5.01 -18.93
N ALA A 86 -3.55 4.17 -19.58
CA ALA A 86 -2.20 4.52 -20.02
C ALA A 86 -2.16 5.74 -20.97
N GLN A 87 -3.24 5.97 -21.70
CA GLN A 87 -3.41 7.11 -22.60
C GLN A 87 -3.57 8.46 -21.88
N ILE A 88 -3.99 8.47 -20.61
CA ILE A 88 -4.12 9.71 -19.83
C ILE A 88 -2.79 9.97 -19.14
N PRO A 89 -2.14 11.12 -19.32
CA PRO A 89 -0.90 11.45 -18.64
C PRO A 89 -0.99 11.34 -17.12
N VAL A 90 0.09 10.95 -16.48
CA VAL A 90 0.24 11.04 -15.02
C VAL A 90 0.76 12.43 -14.69
N LEU A 91 0.17 13.07 -13.70
CA LEU A 91 0.62 14.36 -13.22
C LEU A 91 2.06 14.25 -12.71
N ASP A 92 2.98 14.99 -13.33
CA ASP A 92 4.37 15.04 -12.89
C ASP A 92 4.48 15.88 -11.62
N PRO A 93 5.01 15.29 -10.52
CA PRO A 93 5.11 16.01 -9.25
C PRO A 93 6.09 17.18 -9.26
N THR A 94 6.91 17.33 -10.28
CA THR A 94 7.84 18.46 -10.41
C THR A 94 7.32 19.48 -11.40
N ASP A 95 7.21 19.11 -12.66
CA ASP A 95 6.90 20.03 -13.75
C ASP A 95 5.45 20.51 -13.72
N ASP A 96 4.48 19.59 -13.58
CA ASP A 96 3.07 19.97 -13.50
C ASP A 96 2.77 20.77 -12.21
N MET A 97 3.46 20.48 -11.11
CA MET A 97 3.26 21.22 -9.87
C MET A 97 3.92 22.61 -9.90
N LEU A 98 5.02 22.78 -10.62
CA LEU A 98 5.59 24.10 -10.90
C LEU A 98 4.64 24.92 -11.79
N GLN A 99 4.05 24.30 -12.81
CA GLN A 99 3.02 24.90 -13.65
C GLN A 99 1.79 25.30 -12.82
N PHE A 100 1.28 24.39 -12.00
CA PHE A 100 0.16 24.67 -11.10
C PHE A 100 0.45 25.87 -10.19
N HIS A 101 1.66 25.95 -9.63
CA HIS A 101 2.08 27.09 -8.81
C HIS A 101 2.14 28.38 -9.60
N SER A 102 2.64 28.34 -10.84
CA SER A 102 2.66 29.50 -11.73
C SER A 102 1.25 30.02 -12.07
N ASP A 103 0.33 29.10 -12.36
CA ASP A 103 -1.01 29.45 -12.85
C ASP A 103 -1.95 29.95 -11.73
N TYR A 104 -1.81 29.41 -10.53
CA TYR A 104 -2.72 29.68 -9.42
C TYR A 104 -2.12 30.47 -8.26
N GLY A 105 -0.87 30.86 -8.34
CA GLY A 105 -0.12 31.77 -7.45
C GLY A 105 -0.23 31.53 -5.94
N THR A 106 0.86 31.76 -5.19
CA THR A 106 0.93 31.76 -3.71
C THR A 106 0.98 30.39 -2.98
N ILE A 107 1.02 29.26 -3.66
CA ILE A 107 1.18 27.97 -3.00
C ILE A 107 2.68 27.66 -2.89
N LYS A 108 3.25 27.74 -1.68
CA LYS A 108 4.64 27.30 -1.47
C LYS A 108 4.70 25.79 -1.65
N ILE A 109 5.38 25.34 -2.68
CA ILE A 109 5.62 23.93 -2.96
C ILE A 109 7.10 23.68 -2.70
N ASN A 110 7.41 22.85 -1.70
CA ASN A 110 8.75 22.31 -1.52
C ASN A 110 8.74 20.89 -2.09
N ALA A 111 9.53 20.63 -3.12
CA ALA A 111 9.73 19.28 -3.61
C ALA A 111 10.52 18.48 -2.55
N ALA A 112 9.84 17.70 -1.75
CA ALA A 112 10.50 16.74 -0.87
C ALA A 112 10.58 15.38 -1.60
N ARG A 113 11.76 14.75 -1.55
CA ARG A 113 11.91 13.35 -1.97
C ARG A 113 11.23 12.49 -0.90
N GLY A 114 10.11 11.88 -1.23
CA GLY A 114 9.49 10.85 -0.41
C GLY A 114 10.32 9.55 -0.43
N PHE A 115 10.06 8.67 0.53
CA PHE A 115 10.62 7.35 0.55
C PHE A 115 10.21 6.59 -0.72
N GLU A 116 11.20 6.02 -1.41
CA GLU A 116 11.09 5.12 -2.56
C GLU A 116 10.09 5.56 -3.66
N ASP A 117 10.57 6.38 -4.61
CA ASP A 117 9.92 6.75 -5.90
C ASP A 117 8.58 7.51 -5.84
N GLN A 118 8.01 7.79 -4.68
CA GLN A 118 6.89 8.70 -4.55
C GLN A 118 7.41 10.12 -4.24
N LYS A 119 7.45 10.96 -5.26
CA LYS A 119 7.62 12.41 -5.07
C LYS A 119 6.35 12.94 -4.40
N VAL A 120 6.42 13.22 -3.10
CA VAL A 120 5.29 13.72 -2.32
C VAL A 120 5.18 15.23 -2.52
N PHE A 121 3.99 15.71 -2.87
CA PHE A 121 3.68 17.13 -2.87
C PHE A 121 3.82 17.70 -1.46
N ASN A 122 4.76 18.63 -1.27
CA ASN A 122 4.97 19.25 0.04
C ASN A 122 4.05 20.49 0.23
N ASN A 123 2.80 20.38 -0.22
CA ASN A 123 1.76 21.35 0.08
C ASN A 123 0.80 20.75 1.12
N TRP A 124 0.75 21.34 2.30
CA TRP A 124 -0.07 20.86 3.40
C TRP A 124 -1.54 20.67 3.01
N SER A 125 -2.14 21.58 2.23
CA SER A 125 -3.53 21.47 1.80
C SER A 125 -3.76 20.26 0.89
N LEU A 126 -2.83 20.03 -0.06
CA LEU A 126 -2.92 18.87 -0.95
C LEU A 126 -2.63 17.56 -0.23
N GLN A 127 -1.77 17.54 0.79
CA GLN A 127 -1.57 16.36 1.63
C GLN A 127 -2.84 15.99 2.40
N ILE A 128 -3.52 16.99 3.01
CA ILE A 128 -4.81 16.75 3.69
C ILE A 128 -5.86 16.29 2.69
N TYR A 129 -5.90 16.88 1.50
CA TYR A 129 -6.83 16.50 0.45
C TYR A 129 -6.60 15.07 -0.03
N ASP A 130 -5.36 14.71 -0.34
CA ASP A 130 -5.01 13.36 -0.78
C ASP A 130 -5.32 12.32 0.33
N ARG A 131 -4.95 12.62 1.59
CA ARG A 131 -5.30 11.79 2.72
C ARG A 131 -6.82 11.62 2.86
N ALA A 132 -7.61 12.68 2.69
CA ALA A 132 -9.06 12.62 2.76
C ALA A 132 -9.63 11.65 1.71
N ARG A 133 -9.15 11.73 0.47
CA ARG A 133 -9.55 10.83 -0.62
C ARG A 133 -9.14 9.39 -0.32
N ASN A 134 -7.90 9.15 0.09
CA ASN A 134 -7.39 7.82 0.43
C ASN A 134 -8.12 7.18 1.60
N THR A 135 -8.51 7.98 2.62
CA THR A 135 -9.30 7.51 3.78
C THR A 135 -10.81 7.58 3.55
N LYS A 136 -11.26 8.06 2.38
CA LYS A 136 -12.68 8.22 2.01
C LYS A 136 -13.45 9.14 2.98
N GLN A 137 -12.76 10.15 3.49
CA GLN A 137 -13.33 11.16 4.37
C GLN A 137 -13.63 12.45 3.59
N ASP A 138 -14.53 13.27 4.11
CA ASP A 138 -14.73 14.62 3.58
C ASP A 138 -13.49 15.48 3.85
N PRO A 139 -12.92 16.17 2.81
CA PRO A 139 -11.71 16.96 2.99
C PRO A 139 -11.86 18.10 4.01
N VAL A 140 -13.05 18.73 4.09
CA VAL A 140 -13.33 19.80 5.04
C VAL A 140 -13.42 19.25 6.46
N HIS A 141 -13.96 18.04 6.62
CA HIS A 141 -13.99 17.36 7.90
C HIS A 141 -12.57 17.06 8.39
N LEU A 142 -11.73 16.46 7.53
CA LEU A 142 -10.35 16.15 7.87
C LEU A 142 -9.52 17.42 8.14
N TYR A 143 -9.74 18.51 7.38
CA TYR A 143 -9.14 19.82 7.65
C TYR A 143 -9.50 20.32 9.06
N LYS A 144 -10.76 20.19 9.48
CA LYS A 144 -11.20 20.66 10.82
C LYS A 144 -10.55 19.90 11.95
N GLN A 145 -10.22 18.63 11.75
CA GLN A 145 -9.55 17.76 12.73
C GLN A 145 -8.06 18.09 12.94
N GLN A 146 -7.43 18.88 12.04
CA GLN A 146 -6.01 19.21 12.20
C GLN A 146 -5.81 20.16 13.38
N ASP A 147 -4.88 19.83 14.28
CA ASP A 147 -4.50 20.68 15.43
C ASP A 147 -3.89 22.00 14.96
N ARG A 148 -3.01 21.93 13.97
CA ARG A 148 -2.37 23.09 13.35
C ARG A 148 -2.86 23.25 11.90
N LYS A 149 -3.37 24.44 11.59
CA LYS A 149 -3.83 24.78 10.24
C LYS A 149 -2.88 25.80 9.61
N GLU A 150 -2.34 25.48 8.45
CA GLU A 150 -1.43 26.36 7.73
C GLU A 150 -2.16 27.45 6.93
N VAL A 151 -3.41 27.21 6.56
CA VAL A 151 -4.26 28.13 5.79
C VAL A 151 -5.66 28.18 6.36
N ARG A 152 -6.43 29.26 6.04
CA ARG A 152 -7.86 29.35 6.41
C ARG A 152 -8.71 28.39 5.58
N LEU A 153 -9.87 27.99 6.08
CA LEU A 153 -10.77 27.05 5.40
C LEU A 153 -11.12 27.45 3.96
N ALA A 154 -11.47 28.73 3.74
CA ALA A 154 -11.79 29.23 2.40
C ALA A 154 -10.60 29.08 1.43
N GLN A 155 -9.38 29.33 1.91
CA GLN A 155 -8.16 29.17 1.11
C GLN A 155 -7.89 27.69 0.85
N PHE A 156 -8.08 26.81 1.82
CA PHE A 156 -7.99 25.35 1.65
C PHE A 156 -8.93 24.86 0.55
N GLN A 157 -10.20 25.27 0.60
CA GLN A 157 -11.19 24.91 -0.42
C GLN A 157 -10.84 25.45 -1.81
N SER A 158 -10.34 26.69 -1.89
CA SER A 158 -9.88 27.29 -3.15
C SER A 158 -8.71 26.52 -3.76
N ILE A 159 -7.74 26.08 -2.93
CA ILE A 159 -6.58 25.29 -3.38
C ILE A 159 -7.04 23.96 -3.97
N ILE A 160 -7.94 23.24 -3.29
CA ILE A 160 -8.48 21.97 -3.79
C ILE A 160 -9.21 22.16 -5.12
N THR A 161 -10.08 23.17 -5.19
CA THR A 161 -10.82 23.48 -6.42
C THR A 161 -9.89 23.81 -7.58
N ALA A 162 -8.87 24.63 -7.33
CA ALA A 162 -7.86 24.96 -8.33
C ALA A 162 -7.09 23.71 -8.79
N TYR A 163 -6.70 22.83 -7.85
CA TYR A 163 -6.00 21.60 -8.16
C TYR A 163 -6.84 20.63 -9.01
N GLU A 164 -8.12 20.43 -8.67
CA GLU A 164 -9.00 19.62 -9.49
C GLU A 164 -9.24 20.23 -10.87
N ASN A 165 -9.40 21.57 -10.97
CA ASN A 165 -9.51 22.25 -12.24
C ASN A 165 -8.25 22.11 -13.09
N PHE A 166 -7.06 22.17 -12.50
CA PHE A 166 -5.79 21.99 -13.19
C PHE A 166 -5.64 20.60 -13.82
N LYS A 167 -6.25 19.58 -13.21
CA LYS A 167 -6.24 18.20 -13.72
C LYS A 167 -7.32 17.92 -14.77
N THR A 168 -8.15 18.89 -15.13
CA THR A 168 -9.30 18.68 -15.99
C THR A 168 -9.36 19.69 -17.13
N PHE A 169 -9.95 19.28 -18.24
CA PHE A 169 -10.31 20.18 -19.35
C PHE A 169 -11.82 20.11 -19.63
N GLU A 170 -12.35 21.14 -20.25
CA GLU A 170 -13.75 21.20 -20.60
C GLU A 170 -13.97 20.58 -21.99
N VAL A 171 -14.74 19.53 -22.06
CA VAL A 171 -15.08 18.80 -23.30
C VAL A 171 -16.31 19.42 -23.97
N GLU A 172 -17.28 19.78 -23.15
CA GLU A 172 -18.54 20.43 -23.55
C GLU A 172 -18.92 21.44 -22.44
N PRO A 173 -19.72 22.46 -22.73
CA PRO A 173 -20.15 23.41 -21.71
C PRO A 173 -20.71 22.71 -20.45
N GLY A 174 -20.00 22.93 -19.33
CA GLY A 174 -20.34 22.30 -18.03
C GLY A 174 -19.93 20.84 -17.86
N ARG A 175 -19.27 20.20 -18.87
CA ARG A 175 -18.71 18.83 -18.75
C ARG A 175 -17.20 18.88 -18.80
N ARG A 176 -16.56 18.51 -17.69
CA ARG A 176 -15.10 18.43 -17.58
C ARG A 176 -14.64 16.98 -17.47
N GLU A 177 -13.55 16.65 -18.14
CA GLU A 177 -12.89 15.33 -18.06
C GLU A 177 -11.44 15.51 -17.59
N LYS A 178 -10.86 14.48 -16.95
CA LYS A 178 -9.47 14.49 -16.52
C LYS A 178 -8.54 14.30 -17.71
N ASP A 179 -7.63 15.24 -17.91
CA ASP A 179 -6.57 15.16 -18.92
C ASP A 179 -5.26 14.65 -18.33
N ARG A 180 -5.14 14.63 -17.00
CA ARG A 180 -4.03 14.04 -16.24
C ARG A 180 -4.52 13.46 -14.93
N LEU A 181 -3.83 12.42 -14.44
CA LEU A 181 -4.21 11.71 -13.22
C LEU A 181 -3.13 11.83 -12.16
N ASP A 182 -3.50 12.17 -10.94
CA ASP A 182 -2.66 11.89 -9.79
C ASP A 182 -2.76 10.41 -9.37
N PHE A 183 -1.97 10.00 -8.39
CA PHE A 183 -1.96 8.60 -7.92
C PHE A 183 -3.32 8.15 -7.37
N THR A 184 -4.01 9.02 -6.65
CA THR A 184 -5.33 8.73 -6.09
C THR A 184 -6.39 8.65 -7.18
N ASP A 185 -6.33 9.52 -8.20
CA ASP A 185 -7.21 9.46 -9.36
C ASP A 185 -7.12 8.12 -10.11
N MET A 186 -5.94 7.53 -10.21
CA MET A 186 -5.78 6.23 -10.89
C MET A 186 -6.63 5.15 -10.22
N ILE A 187 -6.62 5.12 -8.87
CA ILE A 187 -7.37 4.13 -8.10
C ILE A 187 -8.86 4.42 -8.17
N GLU A 188 -9.28 5.67 -7.95
CA GLU A 188 -10.70 6.08 -8.04
C GLU A 188 -11.29 5.77 -9.42
N LYS A 189 -10.54 6.10 -10.48
CA LYS A 189 -10.97 5.83 -11.86
C LYS A 189 -11.08 4.33 -12.12
N PHE A 190 -10.12 3.51 -11.64
CA PHE A 190 -10.24 2.07 -11.76
C PHE A 190 -11.45 1.52 -10.99
N ILE A 191 -11.69 1.98 -9.79
CA ILE A 191 -12.84 1.55 -9.00
C ILE A 191 -14.14 1.87 -9.74
N LYS A 192 -14.24 3.05 -10.33
CA LYS A 192 -15.45 3.53 -11.00
C LYS A 192 -15.71 2.81 -12.33
N GLU A 193 -14.75 2.75 -13.21
CA GLU A 193 -14.91 2.35 -14.62
C GLU A 193 -13.94 1.27 -15.11
N GLY A 194 -12.89 0.94 -14.32
CA GLY A 194 -11.91 -0.08 -14.70
C GLY A 194 -12.52 -1.48 -14.82
N LYS A 195 -12.04 -2.23 -15.81
CA LYS A 195 -12.45 -3.61 -16.05
C LYS A 195 -11.56 -4.56 -15.24
N CYS A 196 -12.18 -5.47 -14.49
CA CYS A 196 -11.45 -6.52 -13.79
C CYS A 196 -10.95 -7.57 -14.80
N PRO A 197 -9.66 -7.91 -14.81
CA PRO A 197 -9.17 -9.02 -15.61
C PRO A 197 -9.69 -10.36 -15.10
N GLU A 198 -9.60 -11.41 -15.91
CA GLU A 198 -9.96 -12.77 -15.51
C GLU A 198 -8.93 -13.37 -14.57
N LEU A 199 -9.07 -13.11 -13.29
CA LEU A 199 -8.18 -13.61 -12.25
C LEU A 199 -8.73 -14.88 -11.60
N LYS A 200 -7.89 -15.89 -11.48
CA LYS A 200 -8.14 -17.04 -10.60
C LYS A 200 -7.66 -16.81 -9.19
N VAL A 201 -6.55 -16.06 -9.05
CA VAL A 201 -5.88 -15.83 -7.77
C VAL A 201 -5.56 -14.34 -7.62
N LEU A 202 -5.83 -13.80 -6.44
CA LEU A 202 -5.42 -12.46 -6.01
C LEU A 202 -4.57 -12.60 -4.75
N MET A 203 -3.39 -12.03 -4.78
CA MET A 203 -2.47 -11.98 -3.63
C MET A 203 -2.11 -10.55 -3.31
N VAL A 204 -2.11 -10.21 -2.03
CA VAL A 204 -1.70 -8.89 -1.53
C VAL A 204 -0.68 -9.12 -0.42
N ASP A 205 0.52 -8.59 -0.61
CA ASP A 205 1.57 -8.56 0.42
C ASP A 205 1.58 -7.20 1.11
N GLU A 206 1.98 -7.17 2.38
CA GLU A 206 1.94 -6.01 3.29
C GLU A 206 0.55 -5.35 3.33
N ALA A 207 -0.48 -6.17 3.47
CA ALA A 207 -1.88 -5.76 3.39
C ALA A 207 -2.30 -4.76 4.50
N GLN A 208 -1.56 -4.67 5.61
CA GLN A 208 -1.78 -3.69 6.69
C GLN A 208 -1.51 -2.24 6.27
N ASP A 209 -0.73 -2.05 5.20
CA ASP A 209 -0.33 -0.71 4.73
C ASP A 209 -1.27 -0.13 3.67
N LEU A 210 -2.37 -0.82 3.35
CA LEU A 210 -3.34 -0.35 2.38
C LEU A 210 -4.29 0.69 2.97
N THR A 211 -4.56 1.73 2.18
CA THR A 211 -5.59 2.72 2.51
C THR A 211 -7.00 2.18 2.25
N PRO A 212 -8.07 2.76 2.87
CA PRO A 212 -9.46 2.42 2.58
C PRO A 212 -9.82 2.45 1.09
N LEU A 213 -9.27 3.40 0.33
CA LEU A 213 -9.47 3.48 -1.12
C LEU A 213 -8.83 2.29 -1.85
N GLN A 214 -7.60 1.90 -1.47
CA GLN A 214 -6.93 0.73 -2.04
C GLN A 214 -7.68 -0.56 -1.70
N TRP A 215 -8.28 -0.64 -0.50
CA TRP A 215 -9.14 -1.75 -0.11
C TRP A 215 -10.40 -1.87 -0.98
N ASP A 216 -10.98 -0.75 -1.44
CA ASP A 216 -12.11 -0.79 -2.39
C ASP A 216 -11.68 -1.40 -3.73
N LEU A 217 -10.48 -1.08 -4.23
CA LEU A 217 -9.93 -1.71 -5.43
C LEU A 217 -9.72 -3.22 -5.21
N VAL A 218 -9.08 -3.61 -4.11
CA VAL A 218 -8.91 -5.03 -3.74
C VAL A 218 -10.26 -5.74 -3.64
N ALA A 219 -11.27 -5.11 -3.02
CA ALA A 219 -12.62 -5.66 -2.91
C ALA A 219 -13.30 -5.82 -4.28
N LYS A 220 -13.11 -4.86 -5.19
CA LYS A 220 -13.60 -4.96 -6.57
C LYS A 220 -13.01 -6.18 -7.27
N LEU A 221 -11.70 -6.37 -7.24
CA LEU A 221 -11.04 -7.54 -7.82
C LEU A 221 -11.42 -8.84 -7.12
N ALA A 222 -11.49 -8.80 -5.80
CA ALA A 222 -11.88 -9.96 -4.99
C ALA A 222 -13.25 -10.51 -5.37
N ASN A 223 -14.17 -9.69 -5.86
CA ASN A 223 -15.50 -10.16 -6.35
C ASN A 223 -15.37 -11.10 -7.54
N HIS A 224 -14.40 -10.90 -8.39
CA HIS A 224 -14.19 -11.60 -9.65
C HIS A 224 -13.14 -12.73 -9.56
N THR A 225 -12.52 -12.93 -8.39
CA THR A 225 -11.43 -13.87 -8.17
C THR A 225 -11.90 -15.11 -7.41
N ARG A 226 -11.29 -16.28 -7.67
CA ARG A 226 -11.66 -17.55 -7.02
C ARG A 226 -10.96 -17.79 -5.70
N LYS A 227 -9.70 -17.37 -5.57
CA LYS A 227 -8.86 -17.52 -4.36
C LYS A 227 -8.17 -16.20 -4.04
N ILE A 228 -8.12 -15.87 -2.76
CA ILE A 228 -7.55 -14.62 -2.27
C ILE A 228 -6.59 -14.93 -1.13
N TYR A 229 -5.39 -14.37 -1.18
CA TYR A 229 -4.39 -14.44 -0.11
C TYR A 229 -4.00 -13.02 0.26
N LEU A 230 -4.16 -12.69 1.52
CA LEU A 230 -3.75 -11.41 2.09
C LEU A 230 -2.68 -11.70 3.12
N ALA A 231 -1.49 -11.15 2.95
CA ALA A 231 -0.40 -11.33 3.91
C ALA A 231 -0.03 -9.98 4.52
N GLY A 232 0.23 -9.96 5.82
CA GLY A 232 0.55 -8.72 6.52
C GLY A 232 0.87 -8.94 7.99
N ASP A 233 1.19 -7.84 8.65
CA ASP A 233 1.40 -7.77 10.09
C ASP A 233 0.87 -6.42 10.61
N ASP A 234 -0.27 -6.45 11.26
CA ASP A 234 -0.91 -5.27 11.84
C ASP A 234 -0.04 -4.58 12.90
N ASP A 235 0.87 -5.30 13.56
CA ASP A 235 1.85 -4.72 14.49
C ASP A 235 2.95 -3.88 13.77
N GLN A 236 3.03 -3.97 12.44
CA GLN A 236 3.96 -3.21 11.60
C GLN A 236 3.25 -2.12 10.77
N ALA A 237 2.00 -1.79 11.08
CA ALA A 237 1.26 -0.71 10.41
C ALA A 237 1.83 0.66 10.78
N ILE A 238 2.82 1.13 10.04
CA ILE A 238 3.51 2.42 10.28
C ILE A 238 3.09 3.53 9.31
N TYR A 239 2.18 3.25 8.38
CA TYR A 239 1.72 4.19 7.35
C TYR A 239 0.34 4.80 7.64
N GLU A 240 -0.15 4.75 8.88
CA GLU A 240 -1.41 5.39 9.29
C GLU A 240 -1.42 6.91 9.04
N TRP A 241 -0.26 7.56 9.17
CA TRP A 241 -0.10 8.97 8.84
C TRP A 241 -0.40 9.27 7.37
N ASN A 242 -0.22 8.30 6.47
CA ASN A 242 -0.55 8.38 5.04
C ASN A 242 -1.94 7.81 4.71
N GLY A 243 -2.73 7.46 5.72
CA GLY A 243 -4.10 6.98 5.59
C GLY A 243 -4.23 5.47 5.47
N ALA A 244 -3.17 4.69 5.69
CA ALA A 244 -3.29 3.24 5.83
C ALA A 244 -4.17 2.88 7.03
N ASP A 245 -4.90 1.78 6.94
CA ASP A 245 -5.80 1.32 7.99
C ASP A 245 -5.75 -0.21 8.10
N ALA A 246 -5.01 -0.67 9.11
CA ALA A 246 -4.83 -2.10 9.39
C ALA A 246 -6.13 -2.81 9.78
N ASP A 247 -7.14 -2.09 10.28
CA ASP A 247 -8.44 -2.65 10.65
C ASP A 247 -9.14 -3.30 9.45
N PHE A 248 -8.97 -2.76 8.26
CA PHE A 248 -9.48 -3.39 7.04
C PHE A 248 -8.88 -4.78 6.82
N PHE A 249 -7.57 -4.94 7.05
CA PHE A 249 -6.90 -6.24 6.95
C PHE A 249 -7.38 -7.20 8.05
N ILE A 250 -7.41 -6.73 9.30
CA ILE A 250 -7.85 -7.52 10.46
C ILE A 250 -9.28 -8.03 10.24
N HIS A 251 -10.19 -7.17 9.79
CA HIS A 251 -11.61 -7.48 9.65
C HIS A 251 -12.02 -7.98 8.26
N PHE A 252 -11.10 -8.06 7.29
CA PHE A 252 -11.42 -8.61 5.98
C PHE A 252 -11.93 -10.06 6.12
N PRO A 253 -13.04 -10.43 5.45
CA PRO A 253 -13.61 -11.77 5.59
C PRO A 253 -12.65 -12.85 5.07
N GLY A 254 -12.23 -13.78 5.91
CA GLY A 254 -11.31 -14.86 5.52
C GLY A 254 -10.90 -15.74 6.67
N LYS A 255 -10.29 -16.89 6.34
CA LYS A 255 -9.67 -17.78 7.33
C LYS A 255 -8.32 -17.18 7.74
N VAL A 256 -8.08 -17.10 9.03
CA VAL A 256 -6.81 -16.63 9.60
C VAL A 256 -5.80 -17.77 9.67
N LYS A 257 -4.58 -17.50 9.25
CA LYS A 257 -3.39 -18.34 9.42
C LYS A 257 -2.29 -17.48 10.02
N VAL A 258 -1.82 -17.83 11.21
CA VAL A 258 -0.68 -17.17 11.86
C VAL A 258 0.59 -17.95 11.57
N LEU A 259 1.67 -17.25 11.16
CA LEU A 259 3.01 -17.85 11.01
C LEU A 259 3.75 -17.74 12.34
N LYS A 260 4.10 -18.90 12.90
CA LYS A 260 4.55 -18.99 14.29
C LYS A 260 6.07 -18.91 14.49
N GLN A 261 6.89 -18.95 13.45
CA GLN A 261 8.33 -19.02 13.61
C GLN A 261 9.02 -17.87 12.89
N SER A 262 9.63 -16.97 13.64
CA SER A 262 10.52 -15.95 13.07
C SER A 262 11.91 -16.55 12.80
N ARG A 263 12.45 -16.24 11.61
CA ARG A 263 13.82 -16.57 11.22
C ARG A 263 14.74 -15.37 11.34
N ARG A 264 14.20 -14.21 11.74
CA ARG A 264 14.91 -12.93 11.82
C ARG A 264 15.11 -12.47 13.26
N ILE A 265 14.07 -12.50 14.08
CA ILE A 265 14.01 -11.86 15.40
C ILE A 265 14.65 -12.75 16.46
N PRO A 266 15.76 -12.31 17.13
CA PRO A 266 16.38 -13.03 18.24
C PRO A 266 15.50 -12.99 19.51
N GLY A 267 15.77 -13.88 20.47
CA GLY A 267 14.97 -14.06 21.68
C GLY A 267 14.81 -12.81 22.53
N ARG A 268 15.89 -12.07 22.82
CA ARG A 268 15.83 -10.83 23.61
C ARG A 268 15.04 -9.74 22.92
N VAL A 269 15.22 -9.55 21.59
CA VAL A 269 14.46 -8.56 20.81
C VAL A 269 12.97 -8.93 20.77
N HIS A 270 12.64 -10.20 20.60
CA HIS A 270 11.29 -10.72 20.68
C HIS A 270 10.63 -10.43 22.03
N TYR A 271 11.31 -10.75 23.13
CA TYR A 271 10.81 -10.46 24.48
C TYR A 271 10.51 -8.97 24.67
N PHE A 272 11.46 -8.10 24.27
CA PHE A 272 11.31 -6.66 24.39
C PHE A 272 10.16 -6.12 23.52
N SER A 273 10.03 -6.61 22.27
CA SER A 273 8.93 -6.22 21.40
C SER A 273 7.56 -6.60 21.97
N LYS A 274 7.44 -7.76 22.62
CA LYS A 274 6.20 -8.13 23.32
C LYS A 274 5.83 -7.13 24.42
N LEU A 275 6.77 -6.67 25.22
CA LEU A 275 6.52 -5.67 26.27
C LEU A 275 6.00 -4.35 25.68
N LEU A 276 6.57 -3.92 24.56
CA LEU A 276 6.14 -2.69 23.87
C LEU A 276 4.72 -2.81 23.29
N MET A 277 4.28 -4.02 22.95
CA MET A 277 2.98 -4.27 22.36
C MET A 277 1.84 -4.47 23.37
N LEU A 278 2.14 -4.59 24.67
CA LEU A 278 1.11 -4.76 25.72
C LEU A 278 0.00 -3.69 25.67
N PRO A 279 0.28 -2.39 25.47
CA PRO A 279 -0.77 -1.38 25.40
C PRO A 279 -1.71 -1.52 24.19
N ALA A 280 -1.29 -2.25 23.17
CA ALA A 280 -2.07 -2.48 21.95
C ALA A 280 -2.93 -3.76 22.01
N GLU A 281 -2.92 -4.49 23.12
CA GLU A 281 -3.78 -5.66 23.31
C GLU A 281 -5.26 -5.26 23.18
N GLY A 282 -6.01 -6.05 22.40
CA GLY A 282 -7.42 -5.78 22.09
C GLY A 282 -7.68 -5.00 20.81
N PHE A 283 -6.67 -4.29 20.26
CA PHE A 283 -6.74 -3.56 19.00
C PHE A 283 -6.03 -4.24 17.83
N ARG A 284 -5.44 -5.39 18.07
CA ARG A 284 -4.60 -6.14 17.14
C ARG A 284 -5.09 -7.57 16.96
N GLN A 285 -4.69 -8.20 15.85
CA GLN A 285 -4.87 -9.66 15.70
C GLN A 285 -3.95 -10.38 16.70
N GLU A 286 -4.51 -11.21 17.55
CA GLU A 286 -3.71 -12.03 18.46
C GLU A 286 -2.76 -12.96 17.68
N LYS A 287 -1.46 -12.88 18.01
CA LYS A 287 -0.39 -13.61 17.34
C LYS A 287 0.63 -14.09 18.36
N GLU A 288 0.74 -15.39 18.49
CA GLU A 288 1.86 -16.00 19.20
C GLU A 288 2.88 -16.49 18.19
N PHE A 289 4.14 -16.11 18.38
CA PHE A 289 5.24 -16.58 17.55
C PHE A 289 6.52 -16.80 18.36
N ASN A 290 7.40 -17.63 17.82
CA ASN A 290 8.69 -17.96 18.39
C ASN A 290 9.78 -17.12 17.74
N ALA A 291 10.73 -16.66 18.54
CA ALA A 291 11.97 -16.06 18.07
C ALA A 291 12.82 -17.07 17.28
N ARG A 292 13.78 -16.58 16.49
CA ARG A 292 14.82 -17.48 15.96
C ARG A 292 15.66 -18.07 17.10
N ASN A 293 16.29 -19.20 16.83
CA ASN A 293 17.17 -19.86 17.81
C ASN A 293 18.50 -19.11 17.98
N SER A 294 18.41 -17.90 18.55
CA SER A 294 19.57 -17.10 19.01
C SER A 294 19.09 -16.09 20.04
N GLU A 295 19.95 -15.77 21.00
CA GLU A 295 19.59 -14.88 22.10
C GLU A 295 19.49 -13.41 21.67
N GLY A 296 20.48 -12.93 20.91
CA GLY A 296 20.62 -11.54 20.52
C GLY A 296 21.01 -10.62 21.68
N SER A 297 21.16 -9.34 21.43
CA SER A 297 21.46 -8.32 22.43
C SER A 297 20.62 -7.08 22.23
N ILE A 298 20.40 -6.33 23.33
CA ILE A 298 19.80 -4.99 23.33
C ILE A 298 20.73 -4.10 24.15
N THR A 299 21.15 -2.99 23.57
CA THR A 299 22.00 -2.00 24.22
C THR A 299 21.32 -0.65 24.21
N THR A 300 21.29 0.03 25.34
CA THR A 300 20.71 1.36 25.49
C THR A 300 21.81 2.40 25.47
N TYR A 301 21.64 3.44 24.69
CA TYR A 301 22.54 4.58 24.61
C TYR A 301 21.82 5.86 25.05
N THR A 302 22.52 6.73 25.74
CA THR A 302 22.01 8.05 26.15
C THR A 302 22.12 9.10 25.05
N SER A 303 22.90 8.85 24.00
CA SER A 303 23.08 9.73 22.85
C SER A 303 23.42 8.92 21.60
N LEU A 304 22.94 9.36 20.45
CA LEU A 304 23.31 8.80 19.14
C LEU A 304 24.83 8.86 18.86
N LYS A 305 25.54 9.80 19.48
CA LYS A 305 27.01 9.92 19.35
C LYS A 305 27.79 8.73 19.96
N HIS A 306 27.16 7.95 20.82
CA HIS A 306 27.74 6.78 21.45
C HIS A 306 27.51 5.48 20.66
N ILE A 307 26.76 5.55 19.55
CA ILE A 307 26.49 4.38 18.71
C ILE A 307 27.61 4.29 17.67
N ASP A 308 28.36 3.20 17.74
CA ASP A 308 29.28 2.84 16.67
C ASP A 308 28.51 2.16 15.55
N PHE A 309 28.23 2.90 14.46
CA PHE A 309 27.63 2.38 13.26
C PHE A 309 28.70 1.70 12.39
N ASN A 310 29.23 0.59 12.82
CA ASN A 310 30.17 -0.17 12.01
C ASN A 310 29.42 -0.81 10.82
N LEU A 311 29.58 -0.23 9.64
CA LEU A 311 28.92 -0.65 8.40
C LEU A 311 29.27 -2.07 7.95
N ASN A 312 30.25 -2.71 8.56
CA ASN A 312 30.68 -4.08 8.25
C ASN A 312 29.94 -5.14 9.09
N GLU A 313 29.15 -4.76 10.08
CA GLU A 313 28.31 -5.66 10.82
C GLU A 313 26.89 -5.63 10.24
N SER A 314 26.39 -6.77 9.80
CA SER A 314 25.00 -6.91 9.34
C SER A 314 24.04 -6.76 10.52
N TRP A 315 23.30 -5.68 10.58
CA TRP A 315 22.22 -5.40 11.53
C TRP A 315 20.97 -6.20 11.21
#